data_75cfa6d59e2e3a84f3ef849755c55282
#
_entry.id   75cfa6d59e2e3a84f3ef849755c55282
#
_cell.length_a   1.000
_cell.length_b   1.000
_cell.length_c   1.000
_cell.angle_alpha   90.00
_cell.angle_beta   90.00
_cell.angle_gamma   90.00
#
_symmetry.space_group_name_H-M   'P 1'
#
loop_
_entity.id
_entity.type
_entity.pdbx_description
1 polymer ?
#
loop_
_entity_poly.entity_id
_entity_poly.type
_entity_poly.pdbx_seq_one_letter_code
_entity_poly.pdbx_strand_id
1 'polypeptide(L)'
;MNKITHRIATVAPGSIAEELELAPGDVILAINDQEIEDIFDYHYLVEDEYLVMLVEKSDGEQWELEIEKDMDEDLGITFENGLMDDYKSCSNKCIFCFIDQMPPGMRDTLYFKDDDSRLSFLQGNYVTLTNMKEKDIDRIIRYRLDPINISVQTTNPELRCMMLHNRFAGEALKKIDTLYEAGIRMNGQIVLCKGVNDGAELERSIRDLMKYLPYMESVSVVPVGLSKFREGLYPLTPFTKEDACEVLDLIHRWQQVCMQEHGTHFIHASDEWYLLAERELPEEENYDGYIQLENGVGMLRLLKEEFTEALESVPGDPELVREISVATGRLAAPFLQQMLELLTEKYPQICVHVYPIRNDFFGEMITVSGLLTGQDLKKQLSVVPLGEKLLLPCNMVRSEEKDFLDDVTVEELEKTLQVRVDIVKSSGTDLLDAIIK
;
A
#
# COMPACT_ATOMS: atom_id res chain seq x y z
N MET A 1 22.22 -4.52 25.40
CA MET A 1 21.81 -4.47 23.97
C MET A 1 22.08 -5.87 23.46
N ASN A 2 21.05 -6.63 23.10
CA ASN A 2 21.25 -7.85 22.35
C ASN A 2 21.92 -7.47 21.03
N LYS A 3 23.03 -8.09 20.70
CA LYS A 3 23.68 -7.91 19.40
C LYS A 3 22.71 -8.52 18.38
N ILE A 4 22.22 -7.73 17.45
CA ILE A 4 21.39 -8.23 16.35
C ILE A 4 22.25 -9.22 15.59
N THR A 5 21.77 -10.43 15.42
CA THR A 5 22.51 -11.51 14.75
C THR A 5 21.84 -11.78 13.41
N HIS A 6 22.60 -11.66 12.32
CA HIS A 6 22.13 -11.94 10.96
C HIS A 6 22.13 -13.45 10.71
N ARG A 7 21.17 -14.12 11.38
CA ARG A 7 21.05 -15.58 11.37
C ARG A 7 20.32 -16.06 10.12
N ILE A 8 20.91 -17.04 9.48
CA ILE A 8 20.33 -17.72 8.31
C ILE A 8 19.11 -18.54 8.74
N ALA A 9 17.97 -18.33 8.11
CA ALA A 9 16.75 -19.11 8.30
C ALA A 9 16.68 -20.29 7.35
N THR A 10 16.95 -20.06 6.05
CA THR A 10 16.95 -21.13 5.04
C THR A 10 18.09 -20.94 4.04
N VAL A 11 18.49 -22.04 3.43
CA VAL A 11 19.41 -22.09 2.29
C VAL A 11 18.69 -22.80 1.15
N ALA A 12 18.68 -22.19 -0.03
CA ALA A 12 18.00 -22.72 -1.20
C ALA A 12 18.76 -23.92 -1.77
N PRO A 13 18.09 -25.03 -2.13
CA PRO A 13 18.73 -26.17 -2.77
C PRO A 13 19.41 -25.81 -4.10
N GLY A 14 20.65 -26.23 -4.31
CA GLY A 14 21.44 -25.94 -5.51
C GLY A 14 21.99 -24.50 -5.58
N SER A 15 21.94 -23.75 -4.49
CA SER A 15 22.48 -22.39 -4.39
C SER A 15 23.96 -22.35 -4.04
N ILE A 16 24.60 -21.20 -4.27
CA ILE A 16 26.00 -20.94 -3.83
C ILE A 16 26.16 -21.19 -2.34
N ALA A 17 25.17 -20.78 -1.53
CA ALA A 17 25.22 -21.00 -0.08
C ALA A 17 25.20 -22.48 0.30
N GLU A 18 24.48 -23.34 -0.45
CA GLU A 18 24.51 -24.79 -0.21
C GLU A 18 25.86 -25.39 -0.60
N GLU A 19 26.47 -24.96 -1.72
CA GLU A 19 27.81 -25.41 -2.16
C GLU A 19 28.90 -25.02 -1.14
N LEU A 20 28.72 -23.90 -0.44
CA LEU A 20 29.61 -23.41 0.62
C LEU A 20 29.32 -24.04 1.99
N GLU A 21 28.46 -25.04 2.05
CA GLU A 21 28.07 -25.72 3.28
C GLU A 21 27.46 -24.79 4.35
N LEU A 22 26.82 -23.66 3.92
CA LEU A 22 26.04 -22.81 4.82
C LEU A 22 24.74 -23.52 5.21
N ALA A 23 24.28 -23.28 6.44
CA ALA A 23 23.13 -23.96 7.01
C ALA A 23 22.25 -23.00 7.82
N PRO A 24 20.96 -23.33 8.00
CA PRO A 24 20.12 -22.62 8.96
C PRO A 24 20.76 -22.58 10.36
N GLY A 25 20.78 -21.41 10.95
CA GLY A 25 21.40 -21.16 12.25
C GLY A 25 22.80 -20.54 12.18
N ASP A 26 23.48 -20.57 11.05
CA ASP A 26 24.73 -19.84 10.85
C ASP A 26 24.48 -18.33 10.85
N VAL A 27 25.49 -17.53 11.16
CA VAL A 27 25.39 -16.08 11.32
C VAL A 27 26.39 -15.39 10.38
N ILE A 28 25.93 -14.50 9.53
CA ILE A 28 26.82 -13.66 8.73
C ILE A 28 27.33 -12.52 9.61
N LEU A 29 28.65 -12.37 9.73
CA LEU A 29 29.29 -11.35 10.56
C LEU A 29 29.72 -10.13 9.77
N ALA A 30 30.27 -10.34 8.56
CA ALA A 30 30.75 -9.28 7.68
C ALA A 30 30.84 -9.76 6.23
N ILE A 31 30.81 -8.81 5.27
CA ILE A 31 31.10 -9.04 3.86
C ILE A 31 32.15 -7.98 3.44
N ASN A 32 33.23 -8.42 2.80
CA ASN A 32 34.34 -7.55 2.39
C ASN A 32 34.86 -6.64 3.53
N ASP A 33 35.06 -7.21 4.72
CA ASP A 33 35.43 -6.50 5.96
C ASP A 33 34.44 -5.40 6.42
N GLN A 34 33.24 -5.36 5.86
CA GLN A 34 32.20 -4.40 6.25
C GLN A 34 31.14 -5.09 7.13
N GLU A 35 30.84 -4.48 8.27
CA GLU A 35 29.73 -4.92 9.12
C GLU A 35 28.39 -4.65 8.39
N ILE A 36 27.43 -5.55 8.55
CA ILE A 36 26.09 -5.44 8.01
C ILE A 36 25.21 -4.80 9.07
N GLU A 37 24.54 -3.69 8.76
CA GLU A 37 23.56 -3.08 9.66
C GLU A 37 22.15 -3.67 9.42
N ASP A 38 21.79 -3.87 8.14
CA ASP A 38 20.46 -4.38 7.74
C ASP A 38 20.52 -5.03 6.33
N ILE A 39 19.35 -5.44 5.85
CA ILE A 39 19.18 -6.14 4.57
C ILE A 39 19.73 -5.35 3.36
N PHE A 40 19.74 -4.01 3.39
CA PHE A 40 20.27 -3.23 2.26
C PHE A 40 21.79 -3.26 2.19
N ASP A 41 22.49 -3.30 3.33
CA ASP A 41 23.92 -3.55 3.31
C ASP A 41 24.22 -4.93 2.74
N TYR A 42 23.46 -5.95 3.15
CA TYR A 42 23.61 -7.30 2.62
C TYR A 42 23.43 -7.30 1.09
N HIS A 43 22.32 -6.83 0.58
CA HIS A 43 22.07 -6.81 -0.87
C HIS A 43 23.15 -6.04 -1.63
N TYR A 44 23.52 -4.84 -1.16
CA TYR A 44 24.56 -4.05 -1.79
C TYR A 44 25.93 -4.73 -1.82
N LEU A 45 26.30 -5.41 -0.73
CA LEU A 45 27.61 -6.06 -0.59
C LEU A 45 27.70 -7.41 -1.31
N VAL A 46 26.57 -8.09 -1.56
CA VAL A 46 26.56 -9.33 -2.34
C VAL A 46 26.41 -9.08 -3.84
N GLU A 47 26.11 -7.85 -4.27
CA GLU A 47 26.02 -7.47 -5.68
C GLU A 47 27.42 -7.15 -6.25
N ASP A 48 28.33 -8.15 -6.20
CA ASP A 48 29.69 -8.11 -6.71
C ASP A 48 30.06 -9.46 -7.28
N GLU A 49 31.01 -9.51 -8.25
CA GLU A 49 31.51 -10.74 -8.86
C GLU A 49 32.48 -11.52 -7.94
N TYR A 50 33.11 -10.84 -6.99
CA TYR A 50 33.97 -11.43 -5.98
C TYR A 50 33.72 -10.79 -4.61
N LEU A 51 33.45 -11.64 -3.61
CA LEU A 51 33.28 -11.17 -2.24
C LEU A 51 33.90 -12.16 -1.24
N VAL A 52 34.26 -11.64 -0.07
CA VAL A 52 34.74 -12.41 1.07
C VAL A 52 33.71 -12.29 2.20
N MET A 53 33.13 -13.41 2.59
CA MET A 53 32.09 -13.45 3.63
C MET A 53 32.64 -14.10 4.90
N LEU A 54 32.55 -13.41 6.04
CA LEU A 54 32.84 -13.94 7.35
C LEU A 54 31.55 -14.47 8.00
N VAL A 55 31.56 -15.77 8.32
CA VAL A 55 30.39 -16.47 8.87
C VAL A 55 30.77 -17.15 10.18
N GLU A 56 29.92 -17.07 11.19
CA GLU A 56 29.98 -17.88 12.39
C GLU A 56 29.04 -19.08 12.26
N LYS A 57 29.57 -20.26 12.25
CA LYS A 57 28.82 -21.51 12.20
C LYS A 57 28.03 -21.73 13.50
N SER A 58 27.02 -22.56 13.46
CA SER A 58 26.17 -22.87 14.62
C SER A 58 26.90 -23.46 15.81
N ASP A 59 28.09 -24.02 15.61
CA ASP A 59 29.00 -24.55 16.66
C ASP A 59 29.99 -23.51 17.21
N GLY A 60 29.98 -22.27 16.65
CA GLY A 60 30.84 -21.15 17.04
C GLY A 60 32.17 -21.06 16.27
N GLU A 61 32.42 -21.94 15.30
CA GLU A 61 33.56 -21.81 14.41
C GLU A 61 33.35 -20.65 13.42
N GLN A 62 34.40 -19.87 13.14
CA GLN A 62 34.33 -18.79 12.16
C GLN A 62 35.00 -19.22 10.88
N TRP A 63 34.28 -19.04 9.77
CA TRP A 63 34.72 -19.34 8.42
C TRP A 63 34.83 -18.06 7.62
N GLU A 64 35.89 -17.94 6.84
CA GLU A 64 36.07 -16.93 5.81
C GLU A 64 35.87 -17.61 4.45
N LEU A 65 34.85 -17.18 3.72
CA LEU A 65 34.41 -17.78 2.46
C LEU A 65 34.72 -16.80 1.33
N GLU A 66 35.57 -17.24 0.40
CA GLU A 66 35.82 -16.53 -0.86
C GLU A 66 34.79 -16.99 -1.89
N ILE A 67 34.03 -16.06 -2.48
CA ILE A 67 32.90 -16.35 -3.38
C ILE A 67 33.16 -15.63 -4.71
N GLU A 68 33.22 -16.40 -5.79
CA GLU A 68 33.18 -15.90 -7.17
C GLU A 68 31.84 -16.27 -7.78
N LYS A 69 31.09 -15.30 -8.35
CA LYS A 69 29.75 -15.49 -8.90
C LYS A 69 29.45 -14.44 -9.96
N ASP A 70 28.37 -14.63 -10.74
CA ASP A 70 27.84 -13.54 -11.56
C ASP A 70 27.28 -12.42 -10.66
N MET A 71 27.44 -11.15 -11.06
CA MET A 71 27.13 -9.97 -10.24
C MET A 71 25.72 -10.04 -9.61
N ASP A 72 24.72 -10.43 -10.38
CA ASP A 72 23.31 -10.50 -10.01
C ASP A 72 22.86 -11.89 -9.51
N GLU A 73 23.79 -12.87 -9.39
CA GLU A 73 23.46 -14.20 -8.90
C GLU A 73 23.22 -14.20 -7.40
N ASP A 74 22.04 -14.73 -6.99
CA ASP A 74 21.65 -14.79 -5.57
C ASP A 74 22.43 -15.91 -4.85
N LEU A 75 22.88 -15.64 -3.63
CA LEU A 75 23.53 -16.63 -2.78
C LEU A 75 22.56 -17.74 -2.30
N GLY A 76 21.25 -17.51 -2.35
CA GLY A 76 20.21 -18.44 -1.92
C GLY A 76 19.99 -18.48 -0.41
N ILE A 77 20.18 -17.35 0.28
CA ILE A 77 20.04 -17.25 1.74
C ILE A 77 18.77 -16.44 2.07
N THR A 78 18.00 -16.93 3.07
CA THR A 78 17.00 -16.09 3.74
C THR A 78 17.35 -15.94 5.23
N PHE A 79 16.90 -14.86 5.86
CA PHE A 79 17.22 -14.56 7.25
C PHE A 79 16.02 -14.75 8.18
N GLU A 80 16.25 -15.09 9.46
CA GLU A 80 15.18 -15.20 10.47
C GLU A 80 14.41 -13.88 10.63
N ASN A 81 15.09 -12.73 10.50
CA ASN A 81 14.49 -11.41 10.41
C ASN A 81 14.74 -10.85 9.00
N GLY A 82 13.70 -10.69 8.20
CA GLY A 82 13.81 -10.23 6.80
C GLY A 82 14.44 -8.83 6.64
N LEU A 83 14.43 -7.98 7.68
CA LEU A 83 15.16 -6.71 7.67
C LEU A 83 16.61 -6.83 8.20
N MET A 84 16.97 -7.95 8.80
CA MET A 84 18.24 -8.13 9.51
C MET A 84 18.46 -7.12 10.66
N ASP A 85 17.41 -6.42 11.08
CA ASP A 85 17.40 -5.39 12.13
C ASP A 85 15.98 -5.25 12.70
N ASP A 86 15.82 -4.62 13.85
CA ASP A 86 14.51 -4.33 14.45
C ASP A 86 13.74 -3.28 13.61
N TYR A 87 12.42 -3.41 13.54
CA TYR A 87 11.55 -2.42 12.90
C TYR A 87 11.62 -1.07 13.62
N LYS A 88 11.70 0.02 12.85
CA LYS A 88 11.71 1.39 13.36
C LYS A 88 10.29 1.93 13.49
N SER A 89 9.79 1.99 14.71
CA SER A 89 8.45 2.53 14.98
C SER A 89 8.39 4.05 14.82
N CYS A 90 7.24 4.54 14.35
CA CYS A 90 6.96 5.96 14.18
C CYS A 90 6.93 6.72 15.51
N SER A 91 7.62 7.86 15.57
CA SER A 91 7.64 8.74 16.74
C SER A 91 6.62 9.88 16.69
N ASN A 92 5.87 10.01 15.59
CA ASN A 92 4.88 11.07 15.38
C ASN A 92 3.56 10.79 16.09
N LYS A 93 2.78 11.86 16.32
CA LYS A 93 1.40 11.81 16.81
C LYS A 93 0.50 12.59 15.87
N CYS A 94 0.41 12.13 14.63
CA CYS A 94 -0.31 12.82 13.57
C CYS A 94 -1.79 12.98 13.92
N ILE A 95 -2.36 14.17 13.67
CA ILE A 95 -3.78 14.45 13.91
C ILE A 95 -4.72 13.54 13.12
N PHE A 96 -4.22 12.94 12.03
CA PHE A 96 -4.93 12.07 11.10
C PHE A 96 -4.54 10.59 11.22
N CYS A 97 -3.66 10.21 12.18
CA CYS A 97 -3.17 8.84 12.30
C CYS A 97 -4.31 7.84 12.48
N PHE A 98 -4.43 6.88 11.55
CA PHE A 98 -5.49 5.87 11.62
C PHE A 98 -5.25 4.88 12.76
N ILE A 99 -3.98 4.56 13.06
CA ILE A 99 -3.63 3.64 14.16
C ILE A 99 -4.11 4.20 15.53
N ASP A 100 -4.07 5.53 15.72
CA ASP A 100 -4.59 6.16 16.96
C ASP A 100 -6.12 6.07 17.07
N GLN A 101 -6.81 5.71 15.98
CA GLN A 101 -8.25 5.52 15.93
C GLN A 101 -8.66 4.04 15.97
N MET A 102 -7.72 3.13 16.20
CA MET A 102 -8.01 1.70 16.35
C MET A 102 -8.65 1.42 17.72
N PRO A 103 -9.73 0.63 17.79
CA PRO A 103 -10.31 0.23 19.07
C PRO A 103 -9.36 -0.69 19.83
N PRO A 104 -9.41 -0.72 21.17
CA PRO A 104 -8.60 -1.64 21.96
C PRO A 104 -9.05 -3.09 21.78
N GLY A 105 -8.11 -4.03 21.94
CA GLY A 105 -8.40 -5.47 21.96
C GLY A 105 -8.38 -6.16 20.59
N MET A 106 -7.85 -5.51 19.58
CA MET A 106 -7.48 -6.15 18.31
C MET A 106 -6.08 -6.77 18.42
N ARG A 107 -5.66 -7.54 17.43
CA ARG A 107 -4.31 -8.15 17.40
C ARG A 107 -3.20 -7.10 17.45
N ASP A 108 -2.12 -7.38 18.13
CA ASP A 108 -1.04 -6.43 18.44
C ASP A 108 -0.39 -5.82 17.18
N THR A 109 -0.32 -6.58 16.08
CA THR A 109 0.27 -6.13 14.81
C THR A 109 -0.46 -4.91 14.22
N LEU A 110 -1.75 -4.72 14.50
CA LEU A 110 -2.54 -3.58 14.01
C LEU A 110 -2.23 -2.27 14.74
N TYR A 111 -1.53 -2.32 15.87
CA TYR A 111 -1.14 -1.11 16.62
C TYR A 111 0.29 -0.65 16.33
N PHE A 112 1.02 -1.40 15.49
CA PHE A 112 2.34 -0.98 15.10
C PHE A 112 2.27 0.23 14.17
N LYS A 113 2.95 1.31 14.56
CA LYS A 113 3.07 2.52 13.73
C LYS A 113 4.37 2.44 12.96
N ASP A 114 4.26 2.21 11.67
CA ASP A 114 5.43 2.20 10.80
C ASP A 114 5.88 3.61 10.39
N ASP A 115 7.20 3.82 10.39
CA ASP A 115 7.91 4.94 9.77
C ASP A 115 9.35 4.51 9.47
N ASP A 116 9.51 3.25 9.04
CA ASP A 116 10.77 2.65 8.68
C ASP A 116 11.05 2.83 7.19
N SER A 117 12.10 3.62 6.86
CA SER A 117 12.42 3.89 5.46
C SER A 117 12.75 2.64 4.63
N ARG A 118 13.16 1.55 5.26
CA ARG A 118 13.41 0.29 4.55
C ARG A 118 12.14 -0.31 3.97
N LEU A 119 11.02 -0.18 4.68
CA LEU A 119 9.72 -0.65 4.20
C LEU A 119 9.18 0.19 3.04
N SER A 120 9.67 1.42 2.86
CA SER A 120 9.34 2.19 1.67
C SER A 120 9.84 1.51 0.39
N PHE A 121 11.06 0.97 0.41
CA PHE A 121 11.63 0.28 -0.75
C PHE A 121 11.15 -1.17 -0.89
N LEU A 122 10.90 -1.86 0.21
CA LEU A 122 10.52 -3.28 0.20
C LEU A 122 9.02 -3.51 0.01
N GLN A 123 8.18 -2.60 0.49
CA GLN A 123 6.72 -2.77 0.56
C GLN A 123 5.94 -1.57 0.04
N GLY A 124 6.60 -0.50 -0.42
CA GLY A 124 5.92 0.70 -0.91
C GLY A 124 5.37 1.60 0.21
N ASN A 125 5.76 1.42 1.48
CA ASN A 125 5.26 2.20 2.60
C ASN A 125 5.66 3.67 2.50
N TYR A 126 4.79 4.57 2.97
CA TYR A 126 5.02 6.01 2.98
C TYR A 126 5.66 6.45 4.28
N VAL A 127 6.84 7.09 4.21
CA VAL A 127 7.61 7.54 5.37
C VAL A 127 7.57 9.04 5.55
N THR A 128 7.60 9.50 6.80
CA THR A 128 7.50 10.92 7.14
C THR A 128 8.83 11.67 7.03
N LEU A 129 9.94 10.99 6.81
CA LEU A 129 11.32 11.49 6.88
C LEU A 129 11.76 11.97 8.28
N THR A 130 10.87 11.95 9.29
CA THR A 130 11.20 12.45 10.64
C THR A 130 12.05 11.48 11.44
N ASN A 131 11.96 10.17 11.17
CA ASN A 131 12.76 9.14 11.82
C ASN A 131 14.13 8.92 11.16
N MET A 132 14.36 9.49 9.98
CA MET A 132 15.59 9.30 9.21
C MET A 132 16.70 10.24 9.67
N LYS A 133 17.89 9.71 9.86
CA LYS A 133 19.12 10.46 10.14
C LYS A 133 19.85 10.78 8.82
N GLU A 134 20.87 11.63 8.88
CA GLU A 134 21.73 11.91 7.71
C GLU A 134 22.33 10.63 7.12
N LYS A 135 22.82 9.73 7.96
CA LYS A 135 23.38 8.45 7.51
C LYS A 135 22.40 7.58 6.73
N ASP A 136 21.08 7.65 7.04
CA ASP A 136 20.07 6.90 6.31
C ASP A 136 19.88 7.48 4.91
N ILE A 137 19.95 8.81 4.77
CA ILE A 137 19.92 9.50 3.46
C ILE A 137 21.18 9.18 2.65
N ASP A 138 22.37 9.24 3.28
CA ASP A 138 23.63 8.90 2.62
C ASP A 138 23.63 7.46 2.07
N ARG A 139 23.05 6.50 2.83
CA ARG A 139 22.89 5.11 2.38
C ARG A 139 21.95 4.98 1.19
N ILE A 140 20.78 5.66 1.22
CA ILE A 140 19.84 5.68 0.11
C ILE A 140 20.51 6.17 -1.16
N ILE A 141 21.27 7.27 -1.08
CA ILE A 141 22.01 7.84 -2.20
C ILE A 141 23.12 6.90 -2.69
N ARG A 142 23.90 6.35 -1.75
CA ARG A 142 25.01 5.44 -2.07
C ARG A 142 24.54 4.18 -2.76
N TYR A 143 23.45 3.58 -2.26
CA TYR A 143 22.91 2.31 -2.77
C TYR A 143 21.90 2.53 -3.90
N ARG A 144 21.60 3.78 -4.25
CA ARG A 144 20.60 4.15 -5.26
C ARG A 144 19.26 3.50 -5.01
N LEU A 145 18.80 3.51 -3.76
CA LEU A 145 17.50 2.97 -3.39
C LEU A 145 16.39 3.92 -3.83
N ASP A 146 15.60 3.53 -4.81
CA ASP A 146 14.48 4.31 -5.33
C ASP A 146 13.36 3.44 -5.93
N PRO A 147 12.10 3.92 -6.04
CA PRO A 147 11.64 5.18 -5.49
C PRO A 147 11.46 5.14 -3.96
N ILE A 148 11.60 6.29 -3.30
CA ILE A 148 11.17 6.47 -1.92
C ILE A 148 9.78 7.11 -1.86
N ASN A 149 8.87 6.55 -1.05
CA ASN A 149 7.53 7.05 -0.88
C ASN A 149 7.44 7.96 0.36
N ILE A 150 7.02 9.22 0.18
CA ILE A 150 7.12 10.26 1.20
C ILE A 150 5.74 10.75 1.63
N SER A 151 5.43 10.61 2.92
CA SER A 151 4.27 11.22 3.58
C SER A 151 4.51 12.73 3.78
N VAL A 152 4.10 13.54 2.81
CA VAL A 152 4.36 14.99 2.78
C VAL A 152 3.40 15.76 3.69
N GLN A 153 2.11 15.58 3.50
CA GLN A 153 0.96 16.21 4.14
C GLN A 153 0.81 17.70 3.81
N THR A 154 1.86 18.48 3.89
CA THR A 154 1.95 19.89 3.51
C THR A 154 3.41 20.31 3.41
N THR A 155 3.72 21.27 2.53
CA THR A 155 5.05 21.90 2.44
C THR A 155 5.21 23.08 3.36
N ASN A 156 4.14 23.51 4.05
CA ASN A 156 4.20 24.52 5.10
C ASN A 156 4.86 23.92 6.35
N PRO A 157 6.09 24.34 6.73
CA PRO A 157 6.84 23.70 7.80
C PRO A 157 6.17 23.83 9.18
N GLU A 158 5.51 24.94 9.45
CA GLU A 158 4.82 25.19 10.71
C GLU A 158 3.55 24.33 10.80
N LEU A 159 2.77 24.30 9.72
CA LEU A 159 1.58 23.46 9.62
C LEU A 159 1.95 21.98 9.71
N ARG A 160 3.03 21.55 9.07
CA ARG A 160 3.51 20.16 9.13
C ARG A 160 3.89 19.76 10.55
N CYS A 161 4.59 20.64 11.28
CA CYS A 161 4.90 20.40 12.70
C CYS A 161 3.63 20.23 13.55
N MET A 162 2.59 21.01 13.29
CA MET A 162 1.29 20.89 13.96
C MET A 162 0.60 19.56 13.57
N MET A 163 0.51 19.24 12.27
CA MET A 163 -0.17 18.04 11.77
C MET A 163 0.46 16.74 12.26
N LEU A 164 1.80 16.66 12.30
CA LEU A 164 2.52 15.48 12.77
C LEU A 164 2.77 15.47 14.28
N HIS A 165 2.40 16.55 14.95
CA HIS A 165 2.71 16.81 16.36
C HIS A 165 4.20 16.56 16.68
N ASN A 166 5.07 17.02 15.79
CA ASN A 166 6.52 16.84 15.85
C ASN A 166 7.22 18.12 15.43
N ARG A 167 7.95 18.75 16.37
CA ARG A 167 8.65 20.03 16.14
C ARG A 167 9.72 20.00 15.05
N PHE A 168 10.18 18.82 14.66
CA PHE A 168 11.19 18.64 13.63
C PHE A 168 10.60 18.31 12.25
N ALA A 169 9.28 18.14 12.15
CA ALA A 169 8.63 17.68 10.92
C ALA A 169 8.79 18.66 9.76
N GLY A 170 8.79 19.96 10.02
CA GLY A 170 9.04 20.98 9.00
C GLY A 170 10.46 20.90 8.41
N GLU A 171 11.47 20.78 9.27
CA GLU A 171 12.86 20.65 8.84
C GLU A 171 13.12 19.31 8.13
N ALA A 172 12.42 18.23 8.51
CA ALA A 172 12.59 16.94 7.89
C ALA A 172 12.29 16.93 6.37
N LEU A 173 11.43 17.83 5.89
CA LEU A 173 11.15 17.98 4.46
C LEU A 173 12.36 18.43 3.63
N LYS A 174 13.35 19.09 4.23
CA LYS A 174 14.58 19.47 3.50
C LYS A 174 15.37 18.27 2.98
N LYS A 175 15.12 17.08 3.50
CA LYS A 175 15.70 15.84 2.96
C LYS A 175 15.25 15.57 1.52
N ILE A 176 14.09 16.09 1.11
CA ILE A 176 13.62 16.03 -0.28
C ILE A 176 14.60 16.78 -1.20
N ASP A 177 15.13 17.93 -0.77
CA ASP A 177 16.13 18.67 -1.55
C ASP A 177 17.38 17.80 -1.79
N THR A 178 17.88 17.14 -0.73
CA THR A 178 19.06 16.26 -0.81
C THR A 178 18.83 15.04 -1.71
N LEU A 179 17.67 14.41 -1.61
CA LEU A 179 17.30 13.28 -2.47
C LEU A 179 17.14 13.71 -3.93
N TYR A 180 16.52 14.87 -4.17
CA TYR A 180 16.38 15.46 -5.50
C TYR A 180 17.74 15.77 -6.15
N GLU A 181 18.65 16.44 -5.41
CA GLU A 181 20.00 16.75 -5.89
C GLU A 181 20.81 15.50 -6.24
N ALA A 182 20.55 14.40 -5.54
CA ALA A 182 21.16 13.09 -5.80
C ALA A 182 20.48 12.30 -6.94
N GLY A 183 19.35 12.79 -7.48
CA GLY A 183 18.61 12.13 -8.55
C GLY A 183 17.84 10.89 -8.10
N ILE A 184 17.45 10.81 -6.83
CA ILE A 184 16.62 9.71 -6.29
C ILE A 184 15.15 9.96 -6.65
N ARG A 185 14.49 8.94 -7.22
CA ARG A 185 13.05 9.00 -7.55
C ARG A 185 12.22 8.96 -6.27
N MET A 186 11.13 9.73 -6.28
CA MET A 186 10.27 9.91 -5.11
C MET A 186 8.80 9.89 -5.52
N ASN A 187 7.93 9.39 -4.62
CA ASN A 187 6.49 9.58 -4.70
C ASN A 187 6.00 10.29 -3.45
N GLY A 188 5.09 11.24 -3.61
CA GLY A 188 4.50 11.97 -2.51
C GLY A 188 3.09 11.50 -2.16
N GLN A 189 2.71 11.64 -0.89
CA GLN A 189 1.34 11.44 -0.43
C GLN A 189 0.91 12.61 0.46
N ILE A 190 -0.31 13.07 0.24
CA ILE A 190 -0.98 14.08 1.08
C ILE A 190 -2.28 13.46 1.62
N VAL A 191 -2.32 13.19 2.92
CA VAL A 191 -3.59 12.91 3.61
C VAL A 191 -4.27 14.25 3.87
N LEU A 192 -5.36 14.50 3.13
CA LEU A 192 -6.07 15.78 3.18
C LEU A 192 -7.04 15.81 4.36
N CYS A 193 -6.93 16.88 5.18
CA CYS A 193 -7.76 17.14 6.35
C CYS A 193 -8.51 18.45 6.13
N LYS A 194 -9.85 18.39 6.07
CA LYS A 194 -10.72 19.54 5.83
C LYS A 194 -10.48 20.65 6.83
N GLY A 195 -10.26 21.87 6.31
CA GLY A 195 -9.99 23.08 7.12
C GLY A 195 -8.59 23.12 7.74
N VAL A 196 -7.67 22.21 7.35
CA VAL A 196 -6.31 22.15 7.87
C VAL A 196 -5.28 22.34 6.76
N ASN A 197 -5.14 21.38 5.85
CA ASN A 197 -4.17 21.42 4.74
C ASN A 197 -4.83 21.40 3.36
N ASP A 198 -6.12 21.66 3.27
CA ASP A 198 -6.90 21.81 2.04
C ASP A 198 -6.82 23.21 1.42
N GLY A 199 -7.53 23.44 0.33
CA GLY A 199 -7.62 24.72 -0.34
C GLY A 199 -6.25 25.33 -0.67
N ALA A 200 -5.96 26.52 -0.13
CA ALA A 200 -4.73 27.26 -0.41
C ALA A 200 -3.45 26.55 0.08
N GLU A 201 -3.53 25.75 1.14
CA GLU A 201 -2.39 24.97 1.64
C GLU A 201 -2.11 23.74 0.72
N LEU A 202 -3.14 23.11 0.19
CA LEU A 202 -2.96 22.07 -0.84
C LEU A 202 -2.35 22.67 -2.10
N GLU A 203 -2.87 23.79 -2.59
CA GLU A 203 -2.34 24.49 -3.76
C GLU A 203 -0.88 24.90 -3.58
N ARG A 204 -0.51 25.39 -2.39
CA ARG A 204 0.88 25.67 -2.03
C ARG A 204 1.73 24.42 -2.12
N SER A 205 1.27 23.31 -1.53
CA SER A 205 2.02 22.05 -1.49
C SER A 205 2.25 21.50 -2.90
N ILE A 206 1.24 21.54 -3.77
CA ILE A 206 1.38 21.13 -5.18
C ILE A 206 2.46 21.96 -5.87
N ARG A 207 2.38 23.29 -5.78
CA ARG A 207 3.35 24.20 -6.41
C ARG A 207 4.78 24.00 -5.90
N ASP A 208 4.94 23.76 -4.61
CA ASP A 208 6.25 23.53 -4.02
C ASP A 208 6.84 22.18 -4.42
N LEU A 209 6.01 21.13 -4.54
CA LEU A 209 6.46 19.79 -4.93
C LEU A 209 6.78 19.69 -6.42
N MET A 210 6.11 20.42 -7.30
CA MET A 210 6.43 20.47 -8.73
C MET A 210 7.88 20.85 -9.02
N LYS A 211 8.56 21.56 -8.11
CA LYS A 211 9.97 21.93 -8.25
C LYS A 211 10.91 20.72 -8.28
N TYR A 212 10.45 19.59 -7.79
CA TYR A 212 11.23 18.34 -7.73
C TYR A 212 11.00 17.41 -8.93
N LEU A 213 10.21 17.84 -9.92
CA LEU A 213 10.13 17.12 -11.19
C LEU A 213 11.50 17.14 -11.91
N PRO A 214 11.95 16.06 -12.57
CA PRO A 214 11.20 14.82 -12.78
C PRO A 214 11.38 13.75 -11.69
N TYR A 215 12.17 14.00 -10.64
CA TYR A 215 12.50 12.99 -9.64
C TYR A 215 11.38 12.77 -8.59
N MET A 216 10.56 13.77 -8.29
CA MET A 216 9.26 13.55 -7.67
C MET A 216 8.29 13.14 -8.79
N GLU A 217 8.10 11.83 -9.00
CA GLU A 217 7.36 11.31 -10.16
C GLU A 217 5.86 11.58 -10.05
N SER A 218 5.32 11.47 -8.82
CA SER A 218 3.88 11.68 -8.58
C SER A 218 3.58 12.09 -7.15
N VAL A 219 2.41 12.71 -6.96
CA VAL A 219 1.85 13.01 -5.62
C VAL A 219 0.40 12.59 -5.58
N SER A 220 0.04 11.73 -4.64
CA SER A 220 -1.36 11.34 -4.38
C SER A 220 -1.99 12.22 -3.29
N VAL A 221 -3.26 12.56 -3.48
CA VAL A 221 -4.09 13.22 -2.48
C VAL A 221 -5.20 12.27 -2.07
N VAL A 222 -5.21 11.87 -0.80
CA VAL A 222 -6.20 10.94 -0.24
C VAL A 222 -6.99 11.63 0.88
N PRO A 223 -8.30 11.38 1.03
CA PRO A 223 -9.07 11.94 2.13
C PRO A 223 -8.68 11.28 3.45
N VAL A 224 -8.75 12.02 4.55
CA VAL A 224 -8.52 11.47 5.87
C VAL A 224 -9.62 10.46 6.24
N GLY A 225 -9.22 9.25 6.65
CA GLY A 225 -10.14 8.26 7.21
C GLY A 225 -10.50 8.60 8.66
N LEU A 226 -11.81 8.64 8.96
CA LEU A 226 -12.33 8.99 10.29
C LEU A 226 -13.16 7.83 10.87
N SER A 227 -12.58 7.09 11.82
CA SER A 227 -13.34 6.07 12.55
C SER A 227 -14.20 6.68 13.66
N LYS A 228 -15.11 5.90 14.23
CA LYS A 228 -15.90 6.32 15.40
C LYS A 228 -15.09 6.37 16.71
N PHE A 229 -13.87 5.84 16.73
CA PHE A 229 -13.00 5.77 17.92
C PHE A 229 -12.06 6.97 18.02
N ARG A 230 -12.63 8.19 17.99
CA ARG A 230 -11.87 9.44 17.97
C ARG A 230 -11.98 10.26 19.25
N GLU A 231 -12.49 9.67 20.33
CA GLU A 231 -12.57 10.38 21.62
C GLU A 231 -11.18 10.81 22.10
N GLY A 232 -11.03 12.09 22.43
CA GLY A 232 -9.76 12.66 22.89
C GLY A 232 -8.72 12.93 21.78
N LEU A 233 -8.99 12.59 20.52
CA LEU A 233 -8.13 12.94 19.39
C LEU A 233 -8.47 14.32 18.82
N TYR A 234 -7.55 14.86 18.01
CA TYR A 234 -7.74 16.14 17.33
C TYR A 234 -9.06 16.13 16.52
N PRO A 235 -9.92 17.15 16.65
CA PRO A 235 -11.20 17.17 15.94
C PRO A 235 -10.97 17.40 14.45
N LEU A 236 -11.35 16.42 13.64
CA LEU A 236 -11.35 16.50 12.18
C LEU A 236 -12.79 16.38 11.67
N THR A 237 -13.07 17.08 10.57
CA THR A 237 -14.37 17.07 9.91
C THR A 237 -14.28 16.27 8.63
N PRO A 238 -15.23 15.37 8.32
CA PRO A 238 -15.27 14.64 7.06
C PRO A 238 -15.55 15.60 5.89
N PHE A 239 -15.08 15.20 4.71
CA PHE A 239 -15.42 15.89 3.47
C PHE A 239 -16.84 15.53 3.02
N THR A 240 -17.55 16.51 2.47
CA THR A 240 -18.84 16.33 1.81
C THR A 240 -18.64 16.14 0.30
N LYS A 241 -19.72 15.86 -0.43
CA LYS A 241 -19.71 15.80 -1.89
C LYS A 241 -19.22 17.12 -2.52
N GLU A 242 -19.71 18.23 -2.01
CA GLU A 242 -19.34 19.58 -2.48
C GLU A 242 -17.85 19.84 -2.26
N ASP A 243 -17.34 19.51 -1.07
CA ASP A 243 -15.90 19.62 -0.78
C ASP A 243 -15.06 18.75 -1.73
N ALA A 244 -15.49 17.53 -2.00
CA ALA A 244 -14.80 16.63 -2.93
C ALA A 244 -14.78 17.20 -4.37
N CYS A 245 -15.87 17.84 -4.80
CA CYS A 245 -15.89 18.54 -6.07
C CYS A 245 -14.86 19.67 -6.13
N GLU A 246 -14.73 20.48 -5.06
CA GLU A 246 -13.74 21.57 -5.00
C GLU A 246 -12.30 21.04 -5.01
N VAL A 247 -12.03 19.93 -4.31
CA VAL A 247 -10.71 19.27 -4.31
C VAL A 247 -10.37 18.75 -5.72
N LEU A 248 -11.30 18.07 -6.39
CA LEU A 248 -11.11 17.58 -7.74
C LEU A 248 -10.87 18.72 -8.74
N ASP A 249 -11.65 19.81 -8.66
CA ASP A 249 -11.49 20.97 -9.53
C ASP A 249 -10.10 21.63 -9.35
N LEU A 250 -9.59 21.65 -8.12
CA LEU A 250 -8.24 22.15 -7.82
C LEU A 250 -7.17 21.23 -8.41
N ILE A 251 -7.29 19.92 -8.19
CA ILE A 251 -6.34 18.92 -8.70
C ILE A 251 -6.32 18.93 -10.23
N HIS A 252 -7.47 18.86 -10.88
CA HIS A 252 -7.55 18.86 -12.36
C HIS A 252 -6.95 20.14 -12.97
N ARG A 253 -7.14 21.30 -12.34
CA ARG A 253 -6.51 22.53 -12.78
C ARG A 253 -4.98 22.44 -12.72
N TRP A 254 -4.42 21.87 -11.67
CA TRP A 254 -2.98 21.70 -11.55
C TRP A 254 -2.44 20.60 -12.47
N GLN A 255 -3.19 19.53 -12.71
CA GLN A 255 -2.83 18.53 -13.73
C GLN A 255 -2.69 19.17 -15.12
N GLN A 256 -3.60 20.07 -15.50
CA GLN A 256 -3.48 20.80 -16.76
C GLN A 256 -2.21 21.65 -16.83
N VAL A 257 -1.83 22.31 -15.75
CA VAL A 257 -0.57 23.07 -15.66
C VAL A 257 0.63 22.14 -15.79
N CYS A 258 0.66 21.05 -15.02
CA CYS A 258 1.75 20.07 -15.06
C CYS A 258 1.91 19.45 -16.47
N MET A 259 0.82 19.06 -17.11
CA MET A 259 0.84 18.54 -18.47
C MET A 259 1.40 19.54 -19.49
N GLN A 260 1.07 20.83 -19.38
CA GLN A 260 1.56 21.87 -20.27
C GLN A 260 3.05 22.16 -20.05
N GLU A 261 3.52 22.15 -18.82
CA GLU A 261 4.88 22.52 -18.45
C GLU A 261 5.87 21.35 -18.44
N HIS A 262 5.39 20.14 -18.08
CA HIS A 262 6.24 18.98 -17.78
C HIS A 262 5.83 17.69 -18.52
N GLY A 263 4.65 17.63 -19.13
CA GLY A 263 4.18 16.43 -19.86
C GLY A 263 3.75 15.28 -18.97
N THR A 264 3.40 15.54 -17.71
CA THR A 264 2.86 14.58 -16.74
C THR A 264 1.72 15.20 -15.96
N HIS A 265 0.76 14.39 -15.46
CA HIS A 265 -0.31 14.89 -14.58
C HIS A 265 0.21 15.19 -13.18
N PHE A 266 1.22 14.45 -12.72
CA PHE A 266 1.96 14.67 -11.47
C PHE A 266 1.15 14.53 -10.19
N ILE A 267 0.03 15.31 -10.03
CA ILE A 267 -0.82 15.30 -8.84
C ILE A 267 -2.08 14.49 -9.12
N HIS A 268 -2.39 13.50 -8.27
CA HIS A 268 -3.50 12.59 -8.48
C HIS A 268 -4.44 12.56 -7.29
N ALA A 269 -5.74 12.64 -7.55
CA ALA A 269 -6.78 12.36 -6.57
C ALA A 269 -7.00 10.84 -6.48
N SER A 270 -7.15 10.31 -5.26
CA SER A 270 -7.58 8.91 -5.09
C SER A 270 -9.01 8.71 -5.63
N ASP A 271 -9.34 7.48 -5.98
CA ASP A 271 -10.67 7.11 -6.51
C ASP A 271 -11.80 7.50 -5.54
N GLU A 272 -11.52 7.50 -4.24
CA GLU A 272 -12.49 7.89 -3.21
C GLU A 272 -13.03 9.32 -3.41
N TRP A 273 -12.21 10.26 -3.91
CA TRP A 273 -12.66 11.60 -4.23
C TRP A 273 -13.69 11.64 -5.34
N TYR A 274 -13.50 10.86 -6.41
CA TYR A 274 -14.43 10.77 -7.52
C TYR A 274 -15.75 10.13 -7.10
N LEU A 275 -15.67 9.05 -6.33
CA LEU A 275 -16.84 8.38 -5.79
C LEU A 275 -17.63 9.27 -4.82
N LEU A 276 -16.94 10.00 -3.95
CA LEU A 276 -17.57 10.94 -3.01
C LEU A 276 -18.22 12.12 -3.73
N ALA A 277 -17.57 12.63 -4.78
CA ALA A 277 -18.09 13.70 -5.62
C ALA A 277 -19.20 13.25 -6.59
N GLU A 278 -19.45 11.93 -6.70
CA GLU A 278 -20.31 11.33 -7.74
C GLU A 278 -19.90 11.78 -9.15
N ARG A 279 -18.59 11.81 -9.41
CA ARG A 279 -18.01 12.12 -10.72
C ARG A 279 -17.44 10.85 -11.36
N GLU A 280 -17.40 10.85 -12.69
CA GLU A 280 -16.74 9.79 -13.45
C GLU A 280 -15.23 9.77 -13.16
N LEU A 281 -14.66 8.56 -13.16
CA LEU A 281 -13.21 8.37 -13.06
C LEU A 281 -12.52 8.87 -14.33
N PRO A 282 -11.32 9.46 -14.23
CA PRO A 282 -10.51 9.81 -15.40
C PRO A 282 -10.28 8.62 -16.33
N GLU A 283 -9.99 8.89 -17.60
CA GLU A 283 -9.54 7.87 -18.53
C GLU A 283 -8.11 7.41 -18.18
N GLU A 284 -7.72 6.22 -18.68
CA GLU A 284 -6.47 5.54 -18.35
C GLU A 284 -5.24 6.45 -18.52
N GLU A 285 -5.19 7.22 -19.60
CA GLU A 285 -4.07 8.09 -19.93
C GLU A 285 -3.79 9.18 -18.86
N ASN A 286 -4.78 9.47 -18.00
CA ASN A 286 -4.63 10.48 -16.95
C ASN A 286 -3.97 9.96 -15.67
N TYR A 287 -3.59 8.69 -15.62
CA TYR A 287 -2.98 8.08 -14.43
C TYR A 287 -1.45 7.88 -14.54
N ASP A 288 -0.84 8.33 -15.67
CA ASP A 288 0.62 8.27 -15.90
C ASP A 288 1.23 6.87 -15.63
N GLY A 289 0.50 5.79 -15.97
CA GLY A 289 0.93 4.41 -15.75
C GLY A 289 0.64 3.86 -14.35
N TYR A 290 -0.30 4.45 -13.62
CA TYR A 290 -0.79 3.95 -12.32
C TYR A 290 0.26 3.87 -11.19
N ILE A 291 1.16 4.85 -11.12
CA ILE A 291 2.28 4.90 -10.15
C ILE A 291 1.77 4.88 -8.68
N GLN A 292 0.55 5.31 -8.41
CA GLN A 292 -0.01 5.51 -7.08
C GLN A 292 -1.15 4.53 -6.72
N LEU A 293 -1.20 3.33 -7.33
CA LEU A 293 -2.26 2.33 -7.09
C LEU A 293 -2.46 2.02 -5.60
N GLU A 294 -1.37 1.85 -4.85
CA GLU A 294 -1.41 1.53 -3.42
C GLU A 294 -2.10 2.64 -2.56
N ASN A 295 -2.19 3.84 -3.10
CA ASN A 295 -2.95 4.96 -2.52
C ASN A 295 -4.38 5.04 -3.04
N GLY A 296 -4.87 4.03 -3.74
CA GLY A 296 -6.21 4.02 -4.33
C GLY A 296 -6.38 5.01 -5.47
N VAL A 297 -5.31 5.29 -6.24
CA VAL A 297 -5.36 6.16 -7.42
C VAL A 297 -5.45 5.29 -8.68
N GLY A 298 -6.60 5.30 -9.33
CA GLY A 298 -6.83 4.57 -10.57
C GLY A 298 -7.11 3.07 -10.41
N MET A 299 -7.25 2.56 -9.19
CA MET A 299 -7.58 1.14 -8.96
C MET A 299 -8.87 0.71 -9.63
N LEU A 300 -9.91 1.56 -9.54
CA LEU A 300 -11.21 1.26 -10.13
C LEU A 300 -11.18 1.40 -11.66
N ARG A 301 -10.41 2.35 -12.20
CA ARG A 301 -10.23 2.47 -13.65
C ARG A 301 -9.52 1.23 -14.18
N LEU A 302 -8.39 0.85 -13.60
CA LEU A 302 -7.63 -0.34 -13.99
C LEU A 302 -8.48 -1.61 -13.90
N LEU A 303 -9.22 -1.80 -12.81
CA LEU A 303 -10.17 -2.91 -12.66
C LEU A 303 -11.18 -2.96 -13.81
N LYS A 304 -11.73 -1.82 -14.23
CA LYS A 304 -12.71 -1.73 -15.31
C LYS A 304 -12.07 -2.04 -16.67
N GLU A 305 -10.89 -1.49 -16.97
CA GLU A 305 -10.19 -1.76 -18.23
C GLU A 305 -9.85 -3.25 -18.36
N GLU A 306 -9.20 -3.84 -17.35
CA GLU A 306 -8.89 -5.27 -17.34
C GLU A 306 -10.14 -6.17 -17.45
N PHE A 307 -11.23 -5.79 -16.77
CA PHE A 307 -12.49 -6.51 -16.85
C PHE A 307 -13.09 -6.43 -18.26
N THR A 308 -13.04 -5.27 -18.88
CA THR A 308 -13.58 -5.04 -20.23
C THR A 308 -12.76 -5.80 -21.26
N GLU A 309 -11.43 -5.72 -21.22
CA GLU A 309 -10.53 -6.47 -22.09
C GLU A 309 -10.70 -7.99 -21.94
N ALA A 310 -10.77 -8.48 -20.71
CA ALA A 310 -11.03 -9.88 -20.43
C ALA A 310 -12.40 -10.33 -20.99
N LEU A 311 -13.43 -9.52 -20.79
CA LEU A 311 -14.78 -9.78 -21.32
C LEU A 311 -14.77 -9.80 -22.85
N GLU A 312 -14.06 -8.90 -23.52
CA GLU A 312 -13.93 -8.89 -24.97
C GLU A 312 -13.23 -10.15 -25.50
N SER A 313 -12.26 -10.66 -24.78
CA SER A 313 -11.45 -11.83 -25.18
C SER A 313 -12.20 -13.17 -25.13
N VAL A 314 -13.31 -13.26 -24.40
CA VAL A 314 -14.10 -14.49 -24.26
C VAL A 314 -15.30 -14.51 -25.24
N PRO A 315 -15.68 -15.68 -25.76
CA PRO A 315 -16.79 -15.79 -26.72
C PRO A 315 -18.17 -15.46 -26.13
N GLY A 316 -18.29 -15.50 -24.79
CA GLY A 316 -19.56 -15.44 -24.08
C GLY A 316 -20.31 -16.76 -24.11
N ASP A 317 -21.36 -16.88 -23.28
CA ASP A 317 -22.28 -18.01 -23.23
C ASP A 317 -23.67 -17.52 -22.81
N PRO A 318 -24.62 -17.35 -23.76
CA PRO A 318 -25.95 -16.85 -23.44
C PRO A 318 -26.80 -17.85 -22.65
N GLU A 319 -26.38 -19.13 -22.57
CA GLU A 319 -27.10 -20.17 -21.84
C GLU A 319 -26.56 -20.40 -20.42
N LEU A 320 -25.40 -19.80 -20.07
CA LEU A 320 -24.80 -19.94 -18.74
C LEU A 320 -25.65 -19.20 -17.70
N VAL A 321 -26.29 -19.98 -16.83
CA VAL A 321 -27.09 -19.45 -15.73
C VAL A 321 -26.28 -19.47 -14.46
N ARG A 322 -26.12 -18.33 -13.81
CA ARG A 322 -25.48 -18.20 -12.50
C ARG A 322 -26.12 -17.12 -11.66
N GLU A 323 -26.11 -17.33 -10.37
CA GLU A 323 -26.51 -16.33 -9.38
C GLU A 323 -25.37 -16.16 -8.37
N ILE A 324 -24.70 -15.02 -8.39
CA ILE A 324 -23.45 -14.75 -7.67
C ILE A 324 -23.60 -13.47 -6.86
N SER A 325 -22.97 -13.44 -5.71
CA SER A 325 -22.91 -12.24 -4.86
C SER A 325 -21.49 -11.66 -4.81
N VAL A 326 -21.40 -10.34 -4.81
CA VAL A 326 -20.17 -9.59 -4.55
C VAL A 326 -20.43 -8.66 -3.37
N ALA A 327 -19.59 -8.70 -2.34
CA ALA A 327 -19.68 -7.74 -1.24
C ALA A 327 -18.47 -6.82 -1.23
N THR A 328 -18.71 -5.52 -1.05
CA THR A 328 -17.69 -4.48 -1.10
C THR A 328 -18.04 -3.31 -0.18
N GLY A 329 -17.13 -2.35 -0.07
CA GLY A 329 -17.37 -1.10 0.64
C GLY A 329 -18.49 -0.29 0.01
N ARG A 330 -19.21 0.45 0.84
CA ARG A 330 -20.42 1.17 0.42
C ARG A 330 -20.18 2.15 -0.74
N LEU A 331 -19.04 2.81 -0.75
CA LEU A 331 -18.76 3.85 -1.74
C LEU A 331 -18.43 3.26 -3.13
N ALA A 332 -17.76 2.11 -3.19
CA ALA A 332 -17.40 1.45 -4.44
C ALA A 332 -18.55 0.64 -5.07
N ALA A 333 -19.56 0.26 -4.30
CA ALA A 333 -20.64 -0.62 -4.77
C ALA A 333 -21.39 -0.10 -6.01
N PRO A 334 -21.78 1.18 -6.13
CA PRO A 334 -22.43 1.68 -7.32
C PRO A 334 -21.57 1.55 -8.59
N PHE A 335 -20.28 1.82 -8.48
CA PHE A 335 -19.33 1.66 -9.58
C PHE A 335 -19.24 0.19 -10.03
N LEU A 336 -19.09 -0.74 -9.09
CA LEU A 336 -19.06 -2.17 -9.40
C LEU A 336 -20.38 -2.64 -10.03
N GLN A 337 -21.52 -2.18 -9.53
CA GLN A 337 -22.81 -2.52 -10.09
C GLN A 337 -22.90 -2.09 -11.57
N GLN A 338 -22.50 -0.85 -11.89
CA GLN A 338 -22.49 -0.34 -13.25
C GLN A 338 -21.50 -1.10 -14.16
N MET A 339 -20.30 -1.41 -13.64
CA MET A 339 -19.30 -2.16 -14.40
C MET A 339 -19.81 -3.57 -14.73
N LEU A 340 -20.45 -4.25 -13.81
CA LEU A 340 -20.95 -5.61 -13.98
C LEU A 340 -22.15 -5.68 -14.95
N GLU A 341 -22.81 -4.57 -15.27
CA GLU A 341 -23.83 -4.51 -16.34
C GLU A 341 -23.26 -4.87 -17.71
N LEU A 342 -21.94 -4.69 -17.91
CA LEU A 342 -21.25 -5.09 -19.15
C LEU A 342 -21.36 -6.60 -19.43
N LEU A 343 -21.57 -7.44 -18.40
CA LEU A 343 -21.77 -8.88 -18.57
C LEU A 343 -23.00 -9.22 -19.41
N THR A 344 -24.05 -8.39 -19.34
CA THR A 344 -25.39 -8.74 -19.90
C THR A 344 -25.37 -8.98 -21.41
N GLU A 345 -24.42 -8.40 -22.14
CA GLU A 345 -24.31 -8.59 -23.57
C GLU A 345 -23.86 -10.02 -23.93
N LYS A 346 -22.88 -10.58 -23.18
CA LYS A 346 -22.31 -11.89 -23.45
C LYS A 346 -22.85 -13.00 -22.55
N TYR A 347 -23.38 -12.63 -21.38
CA TYR A 347 -23.87 -13.56 -20.34
C TYR A 347 -25.21 -13.06 -19.77
N PRO A 348 -26.31 -13.02 -20.57
CA PRO A 348 -27.57 -12.42 -20.16
C PRO A 348 -28.30 -13.17 -19.02
N GLN A 349 -27.91 -14.39 -18.71
CA GLN A 349 -28.50 -15.21 -17.64
C GLN A 349 -27.64 -15.27 -16.38
N ILE A 350 -26.51 -14.55 -16.33
CA ILE A 350 -25.77 -14.38 -15.09
C ILE A 350 -26.35 -13.20 -14.31
N CYS A 351 -26.76 -13.46 -13.08
CA CYS A 351 -27.19 -12.44 -12.15
C CYS A 351 -26.11 -12.22 -11.08
N VAL A 352 -25.56 -11.00 -10.99
CA VAL A 352 -24.57 -10.62 -9.96
C VAL A 352 -25.21 -9.61 -9.02
N HIS A 353 -25.35 -10.00 -7.75
CA HIS A 353 -25.84 -9.13 -6.67
C HIS A 353 -24.66 -8.40 -6.01
N VAL A 354 -24.60 -7.09 -6.10
CA VAL A 354 -23.59 -6.29 -5.40
C VAL A 354 -24.15 -5.80 -4.08
N TYR A 355 -23.54 -6.22 -2.98
CA TYR A 355 -23.93 -5.84 -1.62
C TYR A 355 -23.01 -4.77 -1.05
N PRO A 356 -23.47 -3.51 -0.91
CA PRO A 356 -22.75 -2.47 -0.20
C PRO A 356 -22.75 -2.75 1.30
N ILE A 357 -21.59 -3.06 1.86
CA ILE A 357 -21.47 -3.35 3.29
C ILE A 357 -21.18 -2.05 4.04
N ARG A 358 -22.01 -1.77 5.04
CA ARG A 358 -21.79 -0.67 5.96
C ARG A 358 -20.77 -1.08 7.02
N ASN A 359 -19.78 -0.25 7.27
CA ASN A 359 -18.82 -0.49 8.32
C ASN A 359 -19.40 -0.07 9.68
N ASP A 360 -20.03 -1.01 10.38
CA ASP A 360 -20.55 -0.78 11.73
C ASP A 360 -19.42 -0.83 12.78
N PHE A 361 -18.34 -1.56 12.48
CA PHE A 361 -17.21 -1.75 13.39
C PHE A 361 -16.40 -0.48 13.56
N PHE A 362 -15.85 0.09 12.50
CA PHE A 362 -15.07 1.33 12.55
C PHE A 362 -15.93 2.60 12.45
N GLY A 363 -17.15 2.50 11.95
CA GLY A 363 -18.08 3.60 11.75
C GLY A 363 -18.38 3.87 10.27
N GLU A 364 -19.54 4.45 10.00
CA GLU A 364 -20.10 4.64 8.64
C GLU A 364 -19.24 5.53 7.73
N MET A 365 -18.34 6.35 8.29
CA MET A 365 -17.43 7.19 7.53
C MET A 365 -16.26 6.39 6.93
N ILE A 366 -16.06 5.16 7.34
CA ILE A 366 -15.10 4.24 6.74
C ILE A 366 -15.83 3.44 5.66
N THR A 367 -15.51 3.71 4.41
CA THR A 367 -16.25 3.21 3.24
C THR A 367 -15.48 2.21 2.38
N VAL A 368 -14.18 2.05 2.65
CA VAL A 368 -13.29 1.17 1.90
C VAL A 368 -13.47 -0.30 2.27
N SER A 369 -13.34 -1.19 1.31
CA SER A 369 -13.52 -2.64 1.51
C SER A 369 -12.46 -3.24 2.44
N GLY A 370 -11.21 -2.81 2.37
CA GLY A 370 -10.12 -3.32 3.18
C GLY A 370 -10.23 -3.08 4.70
N LEU A 371 -11.18 -2.25 5.13
CA LEU A 371 -11.47 -2.02 6.56
C LEU A 371 -12.81 -2.62 7.03
N LEU A 372 -13.47 -3.41 6.18
CA LEU A 372 -14.64 -4.19 6.60
C LEU A 372 -14.22 -5.38 7.45
N THR A 373 -15.04 -5.70 8.43
CA THR A 373 -14.80 -6.81 9.36
C THR A 373 -15.67 -8.02 9.07
N GLY A 374 -15.23 -9.20 9.50
CA GLY A 374 -16.01 -10.42 9.35
C GLY A 374 -17.37 -10.35 10.05
N GLN A 375 -17.44 -9.65 11.19
CA GLN A 375 -18.71 -9.44 11.90
C GLN A 375 -19.69 -8.55 11.13
N ASP A 376 -19.20 -7.53 10.41
CA ASP A 376 -20.05 -6.68 9.57
C ASP A 376 -20.63 -7.47 8.40
N LEU A 377 -19.81 -8.32 7.76
CA LEU A 377 -20.24 -9.22 6.71
C LEU A 377 -21.27 -10.25 7.21
N LYS A 378 -20.95 -10.97 8.29
CA LYS A 378 -21.87 -11.95 8.90
C LYS A 378 -23.24 -11.34 9.18
N LYS A 379 -23.26 -10.17 9.83
CA LYS A 379 -24.49 -9.50 10.24
C LYS A 379 -25.36 -9.06 9.06
N GLN A 380 -24.74 -8.48 8.03
CA GLN A 380 -25.49 -7.86 6.93
C GLN A 380 -25.85 -8.85 5.83
N LEU A 381 -25.01 -9.87 5.60
CA LEU A 381 -25.24 -10.84 4.54
C LEU A 381 -26.12 -12.04 4.98
N SER A 382 -26.28 -12.29 6.28
CA SER A 382 -27.14 -13.39 6.77
C SER A 382 -28.64 -13.22 6.48
N VAL A 383 -29.06 -12.03 6.05
CA VAL A 383 -30.49 -11.69 5.82
C VAL A 383 -30.82 -11.45 4.34
N VAL A 384 -29.86 -11.72 3.44
CA VAL A 384 -30.03 -11.55 1.99
C VAL A 384 -29.71 -12.84 1.24
N PRO A 385 -30.28 -13.07 0.04
CA PRO A 385 -29.89 -14.21 -0.80
C PRO A 385 -28.47 -14.02 -1.35
N LEU A 386 -27.65 -15.07 -1.32
CA LEU A 386 -26.24 -14.99 -1.76
C LEU A 386 -25.95 -15.78 -3.06
N GLY A 387 -26.94 -16.57 -3.54
CA GLY A 387 -26.74 -17.40 -4.73
C GLY A 387 -25.72 -18.53 -4.51
N GLU A 388 -24.95 -18.85 -5.57
CA GLU A 388 -24.03 -20.00 -5.58
C GLU A 388 -22.76 -19.75 -4.76
N LYS A 389 -22.24 -18.50 -4.78
CA LYS A 389 -21.03 -18.10 -4.07
C LYS A 389 -21.00 -16.61 -3.78
N LEU A 390 -20.20 -16.24 -2.80
CA LEU A 390 -19.91 -14.88 -2.40
C LEU A 390 -18.47 -14.53 -2.80
N LEU A 391 -18.29 -13.48 -3.59
CA LEU A 391 -16.98 -12.94 -3.96
C LEU A 391 -16.61 -11.78 -3.04
N LEU A 392 -15.40 -11.83 -2.49
CA LEU A 392 -14.81 -10.76 -1.67
C LEU A 392 -13.47 -10.32 -2.25
N PRO A 393 -13.16 -9.02 -2.28
CA PRO A 393 -11.84 -8.56 -2.72
C PRO A 393 -10.74 -8.95 -1.72
N CYS A 394 -9.57 -9.29 -2.23
CA CYS A 394 -8.45 -9.83 -1.43
C CYS A 394 -7.95 -8.86 -0.35
N ASN A 395 -8.15 -7.55 -0.50
CA ASN A 395 -7.75 -6.55 0.50
C ASN A 395 -8.61 -6.58 1.79
N MET A 396 -9.67 -7.38 1.85
CA MET A 396 -10.45 -7.59 3.09
C MET A 396 -9.78 -8.56 4.06
N VAL A 397 -8.88 -9.42 3.59
CA VAL A 397 -8.28 -10.50 4.39
C VAL A 397 -6.77 -10.48 4.32
N ARG A 398 -6.11 -11.02 5.34
CA ARG A 398 -4.67 -11.31 5.25
C ARG A 398 -4.44 -12.45 4.25
N SER A 399 -3.38 -12.33 3.45
CA SER A 399 -3.13 -13.27 2.35
C SER A 399 -2.83 -14.70 2.81
N GLU A 400 -2.11 -14.88 3.90
CA GLU A 400 -1.69 -16.19 4.41
C GLU A 400 -2.75 -16.82 5.31
N GLU A 401 -3.21 -16.12 6.33
CA GLU A 401 -4.13 -16.62 7.35
C GLU A 401 -5.59 -16.61 6.91
N LYS A 402 -5.94 -15.83 5.89
CA LYS A 402 -7.30 -15.66 5.37
C LYS A 402 -8.32 -15.27 6.44
N ASP A 403 -7.93 -14.35 7.29
CA ASP A 403 -8.79 -13.76 8.32
C ASP A 403 -8.99 -12.25 8.11
N PHE A 404 -10.10 -11.76 8.61
CA PHE A 404 -10.44 -10.34 8.61
C PHE A 404 -9.73 -9.57 9.73
N LEU A 405 -9.91 -8.25 9.78
CA LEU A 405 -9.30 -7.40 10.81
C LEU A 405 -9.74 -7.74 12.25
N ASP A 406 -10.90 -8.35 12.42
CA ASP A 406 -11.47 -8.79 13.68
C ASP A 406 -11.24 -10.28 13.97
N ASP A 407 -10.23 -10.89 13.33
CA ASP A 407 -9.82 -12.29 13.46
C ASP A 407 -10.88 -13.32 13.09
N VAL A 408 -12.00 -12.91 12.51
CA VAL A 408 -12.96 -13.83 11.88
C VAL A 408 -12.30 -14.42 10.64
N THR A 409 -12.35 -15.75 10.49
CA THR A 409 -11.79 -16.42 9.32
C THR A 409 -12.79 -16.51 8.16
N VAL A 410 -12.30 -16.65 6.93
CA VAL A 410 -13.14 -16.92 5.75
C VAL A 410 -13.98 -18.19 5.96
N GLU A 411 -13.38 -19.24 6.54
CA GLU A 411 -14.09 -20.50 6.85
C GLU A 411 -15.25 -20.31 7.83
N GLU A 412 -15.08 -19.46 8.84
CA GLU A 412 -16.17 -19.12 9.78
C GLU A 412 -17.29 -18.32 9.10
N LEU A 413 -16.93 -17.45 8.15
CA LEU A 413 -17.88 -16.69 7.36
C LEU A 413 -18.71 -17.63 6.48
N GLU A 414 -18.08 -18.56 5.75
CA GLU A 414 -18.75 -19.61 4.96
C GLU A 414 -19.72 -20.44 5.79
N LYS A 415 -19.27 -20.90 6.96
CA LYS A 415 -20.11 -21.68 7.88
C LYS A 415 -21.32 -20.87 8.37
N THR A 416 -21.16 -19.57 8.60
CA THR A 416 -22.24 -18.72 9.08
C THR A 416 -23.25 -18.42 7.98
N LEU A 417 -22.78 -18.11 6.78
CA LEU A 417 -23.61 -17.71 5.65
C LEU A 417 -24.14 -18.90 4.84
N GLN A 418 -23.59 -20.09 5.06
CA GLN A 418 -23.93 -21.32 4.31
C GLN A 418 -23.75 -21.16 2.79
N VAL A 419 -22.69 -20.43 2.40
CA VAL A 419 -22.31 -20.17 1.02
C VAL A 419 -20.79 -20.25 0.88
N ARG A 420 -20.31 -20.69 -0.26
CA ARG A 420 -18.88 -20.66 -0.59
C ARG A 420 -18.39 -19.21 -0.74
N VAL A 421 -17.22 -18.90 -0.18
CA VAL A 421 -16.58 -17.59 -0.29
C VAL A 421 -15.31 -17.70 -1.13
N ASP A 422 -15.27 -16.99 -2.26
CA ASP A 422 -14.09 -16.91 -3.10
C ASP A 422 -13.43 -15.53 -2.88
N ILE A 423 -12.13 -15.52 -2.56
CA ILE A 423 -11.33 -14.29 -2.45
C ILE A 423 -10.76 -13.97 -3.83
N VAL A 424 -11.17 -12.82 -4.37
CA VAL A 424 -10.81 -12.37 -5.72
C VAL A 424 -9.67 -11.37 -5.63
N LYS A 425 -8.64 -11.55 -6.44
CA LYS A 425 -7.53 -10.58 -6.55
C LYS A 425 -8.05 -9.24 -7.08
N SER A 426 -7.28 -8.18 -6.88
CA SER A 426 -7.61 -6.83 -7.37
C SER A 426 -7.33 -6.71 -8.88
N SER A 427 -7.94 -7.61 -9.68
CA SER A 427 -7.80 -7.68 -11.14
C SER A 427 -9.16 -7.91 -11.79
N GLY A 428 -9.41 -7.16 -12.86
CA GLY A 428 -10.64 -7.31 -13.65
C GLY A 428 -10.77 -8.69 -14.30
N THR A 429 -9.65 -9.28 -14.73
CA THR A 429 -9.60 -10.63 -15.29
C THR A 429 -9.97 -11.67 -14.24
N ASP A 430 -9.39 -11.60 -13.03
CA ASP A 430 -9.70 -12.54 -11.95
C ASP A 430 -11.18 -12.41 -11.50
N LEU A 431 -11.72 -11.18 -11.52
CA LEU A 431 -13.14 -10.96 -11.19
C LEU A 431 -14.05 -11.60 -12.24
N LEU A 432 -13.78 -11.40 -13.53
CA LEU A 432 -14.54 -12.04 -14.61
C LEU A 432 -14.48 -13.57 -14.50
N ASP A 433 -13.28 -14.11 -14.33
CA ASP A 433 -13.06 -15.55 -14.15
C ASP A 433 -13.83 -16.10 -12.94
N ALA A 434 -13.81 -15.40 -11.82
CA ALA A 434 -14.56 -15.79 -10.64
C ALA A 434 -16.09 -15.77 -10.88
N ILE A 435 -16.60 -14.94 -11.79
CA ILE A 435 -18.02 -14.89 -12.12
C ILE A 435 -18.43 -16.03 -13.08
N ILE A 436 -17.65 -16.25 -14.12
CA ILE A 436 -18.05 -17.17 -15.20
C ILE A 436 -17.62 -18.63 -14.99
N LYS A 437 -16.63 -18.88 -14.14
CA LYS A 437 -16.13 -20.24 -13.77
C LYS A 437 -16.67 -20.69 -12.42
#